data_d8b809538780df40908d4c16ef5f0e2e
#
_entry.id   d8b809538780df40908d4c16ef5f0e2e
#
_cell.length_a   1.000
_cell.length_b   1.000
_cell.length_c   1.000
_cell.angle_alpha   90.00
_cell.angle_beta   90.00
_cell.angle_gamma   90.00
#
_symmetry.space_group_name_H-M   'P 1'
#
loop_
_entity.id
_entity.type
_entity.pdbx_description
1 polymer ?
#
loop_
_entity_poly.entity_id
_entity_poly.type
_entity_poly.pdbx_seq_one_letter_code
_entity_poly.pdbx_strand_id
1 'polypeptide(L)'
;MGAIVAIMLYAAACGRSNSSESPTAIQYPEPRYPSYLKPPTSIDEVLPHVRPLVRNKTGFQGGGLGVAQPGETVTFVLGPEAEDLIVGAVKRAMEERGVHVNLVNEYEMVGVSRADALEYRNIRRSYTSEQGYMEAATWVEANFPRPDPVKAWLRERRPDLADKLFPKNRELSPRLREVQEKLLWPNLGKGIQAYLKQHPEVRGVFWGKGGGTFLRRNLHPMEDRFLGLFVVDNRWDVMSMLGTYPGDVWQLVEDQTMEPLIHVDKMTVTDPEGTNVWADFNEEQARNWARGVYQRGHLYMFPNQATGRFGYSVVEYPAFQKEWLPREPLAVIHGTLAGTVNHTGFFPRWEIHFTDNGYVGEVKGGGVVGEALREYMQLPHINDLAYPFHNETHKGYWYLYEIAFGTHPKAFRNFTGLDEGTAIPERLRSGVIHWGLGITLHHDPGVQTQSQKLLDFTAEYNLPRDHGFHTHTYFSTYRVHLRNADRWVTLIDRGRLTSLDNAEVRALASRYGNPDQLLAEDWRPEIPGINAPGNYDTDYAPDPWRTVKLVIDKVLAGTYEHFYPPAAAAPRSTGH
;
A
#
# COMPACT_ATOMS: atom_id res chain seq x y z
N MET A 1 -13.07 28.89 78.35
CA MET A 1 -12.86 30.13 77.58
C MET A 1 -12.76 29.74 76.12
N GLY A 2 -13.87 29.83 75.45
CA GLY A 2 -14.00 29.42 74.04
C GLY A 2 -14.07 30.67 73.17
N ALA A 3 -13.39 30.66 72.06
CA ALA A 3 -13.54 31.65 71.01
C ALA A 3 -14.29 30.99 69.82
N ILE A 4 -15.47 31.46 69.55
CA ILE A 4 -16.31 31.09 68.41
C ILE A 4 -15.86 31.98 67.26
N VAL A 5 -15.38 31.36 66.18
CA VAL A 5 -15.12 32.03 64.90
C VAL A 5 -16.29 31.79 63.95
N ALA A 6 -16.97 32.89 63.63
CA ALA A 6 -18.06 32.88 62.66
C ALA A 6 -17.52 32.88 61.23
N ILE A 7 -17.85 31.87 60.46
CA ILE A 7 -17.56 31.81 59.02
C ILE A 7 -18.78 32.43 58.28
N MET A 8 -18.56 33.59 57.65
CA MET A 8 -19.53 34.18 56.72
C MET A 8 -19.43 33.45 55.38
N LEU A 9 -20.51 32.81 54.99
CA LEU A 9 -20.72 32.28 53.65
C LEU A 9 -21.11 33.44 52.72
N TYR A 10 -20.22 33.79 51.82
CA TYR A 10 -20.53 34.61 50.64
C TYR A 10 -21.02 33.67 49.52
N ALA A 11 -22.33 33.65 49.29
CA ALA A 11 -22.90 33.01 48.10
C ALA A 11 -22.76 33.98 46.92
N ALA A 12 -21.70 33.80 46.13
CA ALA A 12 -21.59 34.41 44.82
C ALA A 12 -22.40 33.57 43.81
N ALA A 13 -23.54 34.10 43.38
CA ALA A 13 -24.32 33.58 42.28
C ALA A 13 -23.55 33.82 40.98
N CYS A 14 -22.74 32.86 40.59
CA CYS A 14 -22.23 32.78 39.22
C CYS A 14 -23.33 32.18 38.35
N GLY A 15 -24.04 33.04 37.61
CA GLY A 15 -24.88 32.62 36.50
C GLY A 15 -24.01 31.90 35.44
N ARG A 16 -24.05 30.57 35.44
CA ARG A 16 -23.55 29.79 34.30
C ARG A 16 -24.53 30.01 33.15
N SER A 17 -24.16 30.86 32.22
CA SER A 17 -24.72 30.79 30.89
C SER A 17 -24.28 29.43 30.28
N ASN A 18 -25.20 28.47 30.31
CA ASN A 18 -25.08 27.28 29.49
C ASN A 18 -25.25 27.68 28.03
N SER A 19 -24.21 28.21 27.41
CA SER A 19 -24.05 28.09 25.97
C SER A 19 -23.66 26.65 25.72
N SER A 20 -24.63 25.81 25.42
CA SER A 20 -24.40 24.52 24.77
C SER A 20 -23.86 24.81 23.37
N GLU A 21 -22.58 25.10 23.28
CA GLU A 21 -21.89 24.93 22.01
C GLU A 21 -22.02 23.45 21.66
N SER A 22 -22.87 23.16 20.68
CA SER A 22 -22.87 21.85 20.03
C SER A 22 -21.42 21.55 19.61
N PRO A 23 -20.87 20.38 19.92
CA PRO A 23 -19.52 20.05 19.50
C PRO A 23 -19.44 20.28 17.99
N THR A 24 -18.55 21.16 17.57
CA THR A 24 -18.34 21.47 16.15
C THR A 24 -18.08 20.13 15.48
N ALA A 25 -18.96 19.73 14.57
CA ALA A 25 -18.81 18.46 13.85
C ALA A 25 -17.44 18.43 13.20
N ILE A 26 -16.71 17.34 13.36
CA ILE A 26 -15.39 17.15 12.72
C ILE A 26 -15.61 17.25 11.21
N GLN A 27 -14.97 18.22 10.58
CA GLN A 27 -15.03 18.37 9.13
C GLN A 27 -13.86 17.62 8.51
N TYR A 28 -14.15 16.58 7.74
CA TYR A 28 -13.16 15.86 6.94
C TYR A 28 -12.89 16.56 5.62
N PRO A 29 -11.71 16.36 5.03
CA PRO A 29 -11.37 16.96 3.76
C PRO A 29 -12.34 16.55 2.64
N GLU A 30 -12.69 17.51 1.79
CA GLU A 30 -13.54 17.29 0.62
C GLU A 30 -13.00 16.18 -0.30
N PRO A 31 -13.88 15.40 -0.94
CA PRO A 31 -13.48 14.42 -1.95
C PRO A 31 -12.65 15.07 -3.06
N ARG A 32 -11.63 14.36 -3.54
CA ARG A 32 -10.75 14.90 -4.56
C ARG A 32 -10.15 13.79 -5.39
N TYR A 33 -10.22 13.94 -6.70
CA TYR A 33 -9.61 13.03 -7.66
C TYR A 33 -8.62 13.77 -8.55
N PRO A 34 -7.54 13.11 -8.99
CA PRO A 34 -6.65 13.73 -9.97
C PRO A 34 -7.38 13.97 -11.30
N SER A 35 -7.00 15.03 -11.98
CA SER A 35 -7.57 15.40 -13.26
C SER A 35 -6.97 14.55 -14.39
N TYR A 36 -7.74 13.68 -14.97
CA TYR A 36 -7.36 12.85 -16.13
C TYR A 36 -7.86 13.44 -17.44
N LEU A 37 -7.89 14.73 -17.54
CA LEU A 37 -8.77 15.46 -18.44
C LEU A 37 -8.52 15.25 -19.94
N LYS A 38 -7.32 14.89 -20.35
CA LYS A 38 -7.05 14.60 -21.76
C LYS A 38 -5.98 13.54 -21.90
N PRO A 39 -6.30 12.38 -22.47
CA PRO A 39 -5.27 11.45 -22.88
C PRO A 39 -4.31 12.17 -23.83
N PRO A 40 -2.99 12.11 -23.61
CA PRO A 40 -2.04 12.69 -24.54
C PRO A 40 -2.15 11.98 -25.89
N THR A 41 -1.99 12.74 -26.96
CA THR A 41 -2.12 12.26 -28.35
C THR A 41 -0.77 12.11 -29.05
N SER A 42 0.30 12.66 -28.46
CA SER A 42 1.64 12.59 -29.02
C SER A 42 2.72 12.47 -27.95
N ILE A 43 3.88 11.94 -28.34
CA ILE A 43 5.07 11.90 -27.49
C ILE A 43 5.47 13.31 -27.03
N ASP A 44 5.36 14.29 -27.90
CA ASP A 44 5.76 15.67 -27.59
C ASP A 44 4.92 16.31 -26.47
N GLU A 45 3.64 15.93 -26.34
CA GLU A 45 2.78 16.35 -25.23
C GLU A 45 3.22 15.72 -23.89
N VAL A 46 3.76 14.51 -23.92
CA VAL A 46 4.20 13.77 -22.72
C VAL A 46 5.61 14.16 -22.27
N LEU A 47 6.49 14.50 -23.20
CA LEU A 47 7.90 14.78 -22.92
C LEU A 47 8.16 15.78 -21.79
N PRO A 48 7.45 16.93 -21.67
CA PRO A 48 7.66 17.85 -20.56
C PRO A 48 7.44 17.23 -19.18
N HIS A 49 6.53 16.26 -19.08
CA HIS A 49 6.20 15.57 -17.83
C HIS A 49 7.25 14.51 -17.47
N VAL A 50 7.81 13.80 -18.44
CA VAL A 50 8.74 12.71 -18.19
C VAL A 50 10.21 13.11 -18.14
N ARG A 51 10.60 14.27 -18.68
CA ARG A 51 11.98 14.78 -18.57
C ARG A 51 12.46 14.97 -17.12
N PRO A 52 11.66 15.48 -16.17
CA PRO A 52 12.02 15.48 -14.75
C PRO A 52 12.15 14.05 -14.20
N LEU A 53 11.22 13.15 -14.55
CA LEU A 53 11.22 11.76 -14.10
C LEU A 53 12.54 11.05 -14.41
N VAL A 54 13.04 11.15 -15.66
CA VAL A 54 14.26 10.44 -16.08
C VAL A 54 15.53 10.98 -15.42
N ARG A 55 15.45 12.09 -14.70
CA ARG A 55 16.55 12.65 -13.90
C ARG A 55 16.45 12.29 -12.43
N ASN A 56 15.30 11.78 -12.00
CA ASN A 56 15.04 11.45 -10.61
C ASN A 56 15.80 10.18 -10.24
N LYS A 57 16.71 10.27 -9.26
CA LYS A 57 17.52 9.14 -8.79
C LYS A 57 16.81 8.27 -7.77
N THR A 58 15.79 8.81 -7.11
CA THR A 58 14.97 8.06 -6.17
C THR A 58 13.72 7.56 -6.88
N GLY A 59 13.40 6.29 -6.69
CA GLY A 59 12.20 5.66 -7.21
C GLY A 59 11.50 4.84 -6.14
N PHE A 60 10.27 4.45 -6.42
CA PHE A 60 9.55 3.53 -5.56
C PHE A 60 10.27 2.17 -5.54
N GLN A 61 10.57 1.67 -4.36
CA GLN A 61 11.24 0.37 -4.14
C GLN A 61 12.57 0.19 -4.90
N GLY A 62 13.27 1.24 -5.20
CA GLY A 62 14.54 1.14 -5.90
C GLY A 62 15.08 2.46 -6.40
N GLY A 63 16.11 2.38 -7.22
CA GLY A 63 16.64 3.54 -7.93
C GLY A 63 15.64 4.06 -8.96
N GLY A 64 15.48 5.38 -9.05
CA GLY A 64 14.75 6.01 -10.15
C GLY A 64 15.52 5.95 -11.47
N LEU A 65 14.87 6.32 -12.57
CA LEU A 65 15.47 6.30 -13.91
C LEU A 65 16.75 7.17 -14.01
N GLY A 66 16.88 8.16 -13.11
CA GLY A 66 18.03 9.06 -13.05
C GLY A 66 19.33 8.41 -12.57
N VAL A 67 19.33 7.18 -12.07
CA VAL A 67 20.55 6.46 -11.69
C VAL A 67 21.38 6.04 -12.92
N ALA A 68 20.73 5.82 -14.07
CA ALA A 68 21.40 5.49 -15.31
C ALA A 68 22.25 6.67 -15.83
N GLN A 69 23.48 6.39 -16.24
CA GLN A 69 24.44 7.38 -16.71
C GLN A 69 24.49 7.43 -18.25
N PRO A 70 24.89 8.56 -18.84
CA PRO A 70 25.13 8.66 -20.28
C PRO A 70 26.10 7.56 -20.77
N GLY A 71 25.77 6.93 -21.91
CA GLY A 71 26.53 5.81 -22.48
C GLY A 71 26.14 4.43 -21.94
N GLU A 72 25.35 4.35 -20.87
CA GLU A 72 24.86 3.07 -20.36
C GLU A 72 23.64 2.58 -21.15
N THR A 73 23.49 1.25 -21.18
CA THR A 73 22.30 0.60 -21.73
C THR A 73 21.44 0.08 -20.58
N VAL A 74 20.16 0.40 -20.61
CA VAL A 74 19.16 -0.10 -19.66
C VAL A 74 18.05 -0.84 -20.39
N THR A 75 17.33 -1.70 -19.69
CA THR A 75 16.18 -2.42 -20.23
C THR A 75 14.93 -2.04 -19.45
N PHE A 76 13.89 -1.66 -20.18
CA PHE A 76 12.53 -1.53 -19.64
C PHE A 76 11.79 -2.84 -19.92
N VAL A 77 11.32 -3.50 -18.86
CA VAL A 77 10.48 -4.68 -18.95
C VAL A 77 9.04 -4.26 -18.77
N LEU A 78 8.23 -4.49 -19.79
CA LEU A 78 6.88 -3.94 -19.93
C LEU A 78 5.84 -5.03 -19.79
N GLY A 79 4.78 -4.74 -19.05
CA GLY A 79 3.57 -5.54 -19.02
C GLY A 79 2.72 -5.38 -20.29
N PRO A 80 1.71 -6.24 -20.48
CA PRO A 80 0.88 -6.20 -21.69
C PRO A 80 0.01 -4.94 -21.81
N GLU A 81 -0.09 -4.16 -20.74
CA GLU A 81 -0.92 -2.95 -20.63
C GLU A 81 -0.16 -1.66 -20.79
N ALA A 82 1.16 -1.75 -20.91
CA ALA A 82 2.00 -0.58 -21.14
C ALA A 82 1.53 0.18 -22.40
N GLU A 83 1.39 1.50 -22.27
CA GLU A 83 0.96 2.38 -23.34
C GLU A 83 2.18 2.81 -24.18
N ASP A 84 2.23 2.38 -25.41
CA ASP A 84 3.37 2.61 -26.32
C ASP A 84 3.77 4.09 -26.41
N LEU A 85 2.78 5.00 -26.38
CA LEU A 85 3.03 6.43 -26.43
C LEU A 85 3.79 6.93 -25.19
N ILE A 86 3.38 6.47 -24.01
CA ILE A 86 4.00 6.86 -22.72
C ILE A 86 5.41 6.26 -22.62
N VAL A 87 5.52 4.97 -22.90
CA VAL A 87 6.82 4.26 -22.91
C VAL A 87 7.77 4.92 -23.93
N GLY A 88 7.26 5.26 -25.12
CA GLY A 88 8.03 5.97 -26.16
C GLY A 88 8.54 7.34 -25.71
N ALA A 89 7.72 8.09 -24.95
CA ALA A 89 8.12 9.39 -24.39
C ALA A 89 9.22 9.22 -23.32
N VAL A 90 9.06 8.26 -22.41
CA VAL A 90 10.07 7.97 -21.37
C VAL A 90 11.38 7.49 -22.01
N LYS A 91 11.31 6.59 -23.00
CA LYS A 91 12.49 6.12 -23.76
C LYS A 91 13.21 7.31 -24.39
N ARG A 92 12.48 8.16 -25.14
CA ARG A 92 13.06 9.35 -25.78
C ARG A 92 13.73 10.28 -24.78
N ALA A 93 13.10 10.54 -23.63
CA ALA A 93 13.67 11.38 -22.58
C ALA A 93 14.96 10.77 -21.97
N MET A 94 15.06 9.45 -21.88
CA MET A 94 16.30 8.75 -21.49
C MET A 94 17.38 8.89 -22.56
N GLU A 95 17.02 8.72 -23.83
CA GLU A 95 17.92 8.86 -24.98
C GLU A 95 18.44 10.31 -25.14
N GLU A 96 17.63 11.32 -24.85
CA GLU A 96 18.06 12.74 -24.76
C GLU A 96 19.16 12.94 -23.69
N ARG A 97 19.23 12.06 -22.69
CA ARG A 97 20.31 12.04 -21.68
C ARG A 97 21.52 11.20 -22.10
N GLY A 98 21.51 10.60 -23.29
CA GLY A 98 22.56 9.71 -23.76
C GLY A 98 22.51 8.30 -23.20
N VAL A 99 21.38 7.87 -22.62
CA VAL A 99 21.17 6.50 -22.14
C VAL A 99 20.47 5.69 -23.21
N HIS A 100 21.01 4.49 -23.51
CA HIS A 100 20.39 3.57 -24.46
C HIS A 100 19.30 2.75 -23.78
N VAL A 101 18.11 2.64 -24.39
CA VAL A 101 16.96 1.94 -23.80
C VAL A 101 16.50 0.79 -24.69
N ASN A 102 16.63 -0.42 -24.18
CA ASN A 102 16.02 -1.62 -24.76
C ASN A 102 14.61 -1.79 -24.17
N LEU A 103 13.64 -2.13 -25.02
CA LEU A 103 12.28 -2.48 -24.57
C LEU A 103 12.10 -4.00 -24.69
N VAL A 104 11.60 -4.62 -23.63
CA VAL A 104 11.34 -6.06 -23.56
C VAL A 104 9.95 -6.26 -22.94
N ASN A 105 9.15 -7.09 -23.58
CA ASN A 105 7.84 -7.44 -23.05
C ASN A 105 7.94 -8.68 -22.14
N GLU A 106 7.47 -8.57 -20.90
CA GLU A 106 7.56 -9.67 -19.92
C GLU A 106 6.90 -10.96 -20.43
N TYR A 107 5.77 -10.83 -21.12
CA TYR A 107 5.02 -11.97 -21.66
C TYR A 107 5.76 -12.66 -22.82
N GLU A 108 6.47 -11.91 -23.66
CA GLU A 108 7.27 -12.47 -24.78
C GLU A 108 8.49 -13.26 -24.28
N MET A 109 9.11 -12.82 -23.18
CA MET A 109 10.24 -13.55 -22.57
C MET A 109 9.88 -15.00 -22.16
N VAL A 110 8.60 -15.26 -21.91
CA VAL A 110 8.10 -16.58 -21.53
C VAL A 110 7.23 -17.24 -22.61
N GLY A 111 7.28 -16.70 -23.83
CA GLY A 111 6.57 -17.27 -24.97
C GLY A 111 5.04 -17.16 -24.88
N VAL A 112 4.55 -16.05 -24.36
CA VAL A 112 3.11 -15.72 -24.31
C VAL A 112 2.85 -14.56 -25.25
N SER A 113 1.73 -14.58 -25.98
CA SER A 113 1.31 -13.45 -26.81
C SER A 113 0.72 -12.32 -25.96
N ARG A 114 0.81 -11.08 -26.45
CA ARG A 114 0.16 -9.92 -25.79
C ARG A 114 -1.35 -10.15 -25.61
N ALA A 115 -2.00 -10.71 -26.62
CA ALA A 115 -3.44 -10.97 -26.57
C ALA A 115 -3.80 -11.96 -25.46
N ASP A 116 -3.04 -13.05 -25.32
CA ASP A 116 -3.26 -14.04 -24.28
C ASP A 116 -2.98 -13.47 -22.88
N ALA A 117 -1.93 -12.68 -22.74
CA ALA A 117 -1.60 -12.03 -21.49
C ALA A 117 -2.69 -11.03 -21.06
N LEU A 118 -3.21 -10.23 -21.99
CA LEU A 118 -4.33 -9.30 -21.76
C LEU A 118 -5.63 -10.05 -21.42
N GLU A 119 -5.96 -11.13 -22.15
CA GLU A 119 -7.15 -11.93 -21.85
C GLU A 119 -7.08 -12.52 -20.43
N TYR A 120 -5.95 -13.09 -20.06
CA TYR A 120 -5.72 -13.60 -18.72
C TYR A 120 -5.90 -12.49 -17.65
N ARG A 121 -5.30 -11.33 -17.85
CA ARG A 121 -5.44 -10.20 -16.93
C ARG A 121 -6.86 -9.66 -16.84
N ASN A 122 -7.58 -9.58 -17.97
CA ASN A 122 -8.96 -9.11 -18.00
C ASN A 122 -9.90 -10.05 -17.24
N ILE A 123 -9.72 -11.36 -17.34
CA ILE A 123 -10.46 -12.32 -16.53
C ILE A 123 -10.21 -12.10 -15.04
N ARG A 124 -8.97 -11.87 -14.64
CA ARG A 124 -8.66 -11.53 -13.25
C ARG A 124 -9.30 -10.22 -12.81
N ARG A 125 -9.23 -9.19 -13.64
CA ARG A 125 -9.81 -7.87 -13.35
C ARG A 125 -11.31 -7.86 -13.21
N SER A 126 -12.03 -8.56 -14.07
CA SER A 126 -13.50 -8.62 -14.01
C SER A 126 -14.01 -9.10 -12.66
N TYR A 127 -13.17 -9.77 -11.91
CA TYR A 127 -13.47 -10.30 -10.59
C TYR A 127 -13.10 -9.37 -9.44
N THR A 128 -12.00 -8.67 -9.57
CA THR A 128 -11.51 -7.79 -8.51
C THR A 128 -12.32 -6.53 -8.40
N SER A 129 -12.85 -6.07 -9.53
CA SER A 129 -13.48 -4.76 -9.62
C SER A 129 -14.80 -4.66 -8.88
N GLU A 130 -15.53 -5.75 -8.69
CA GLU A 130 -16.88 -5.62 -8.19
C GLU A 130 -17.03 -5.71 -6.68
N GLN A 131 -16.23 -6.48 -5.96
CA GLN A 131 -16.50 -6.71 -4.52
C GLN A 131 -15.27 -7.03 -3.64
N GLY A 132 -14.05 -6.84 -4.11
CA GLY A 132 -12.86 -7.12 -3.31
C GLY A 132 -12.61 -8.60 -2.98
N TYR A 133 -13.37 -9.53 -3.60
CA TYR A 133 -13.28 -10.96 -3.29
C TYR A 133 -11.98 -11.61 -3.72
N MET A 134 -11.27 -10.99 -4.65
CA MET A 134 -10.04 -11.53 -5.19
C MET A 134 -8.99 -11.77 -4.11
N GLU A 135 -8.87 -10.90 -3.13
CA GLU A 135 -7.91 -11.10 -2.05
C GLU A 135 -8.20 -12.39 -1.27
N ALA A 136 -9.47 -12.63 -0.93
CA ALA A 136 -9.89 -13.85 -0.25
C ALA A 136 -9.69 -15.09 -1.14
N ALA A 137 -9.94 -14.99 -2.44
CA ALA A 137 -9.68 -16.06 -3.40
C ALA A 137 -8.18 -16.26 -3.63
N THR A 138 -7.41 -15.18 -3.73
CA THR A 138 -5.97 -15.21 -3.95
C THR A 138 -5.22 -15.79 -2.75
N TRP A 139 -5.72 -15.57 -1.54
CA TRP A 139 -5.17 -16.21 -0.35
C TRP A 139 -5.16 -17.74 -0.47
N VAL A 140 -6.13 -18.31 -1.18
CA VAL A 140 -6.23 -19.74 -1.47
C VAL A 140 -5.48 -20.15 -2.74
N GLU A 141 -5.63 -19.37 -3.82
CA GLU A 141 -5.12 -19.71 -5.16
C GLU A 141 -3.75 -19.11 -5.49
N ALA A 142 -3.22 -18.29 -4.61
CA ALA A 142 -2.04 -17.51 -4.91
C ALA A 142 -0.87 -18.37 -5.35
N ASN A 143 -0.58 -18.23 -6.64
CA ASN A 143 0.64 -18.70 -7.29
C ASN A 143 0.70 -20.19 -7.70
N PHE A 144 -0.38 -20.99 -7.59
CA PHE A 144 -0.25 -22.39 -7.97
C PHE A 144 -1.40 -22.92 -8.84
N PRO A 145 -1.12 -23.53 -9.98
CA PRO A 145 -2.10 -24.23 -10.81
C PRO A 145 -2.49 -25.62 -10.26
N ARG A 146 -2.14 -25.96 -9.03
CA ARG A 146 -2.35 -27.27 -8.42
C ARG A 146 -3.71 -27.38 -7.75
N PRO A 147 -4.26 -28.60 -7.55
CA PRO A 147 -5.39 -28.80 -6.67
C PRO A 147 -5.08 -28.19 -5.30
N ASP A 148 -5.92 -27.26 -4.89
CA ASP A 148 -5.71 -26.51 -3.67
C ASP A 148 -6.47 -27.18 -2.53
N PRO A 149 -5.78 -27.71 -1.50
CA PRO A 149 -6.44 -28.38 -0.37
C PRO A 149 -7.35 -27.43 0.41
N VAL A 150 -7.02 -26.16 0.51
CA VAL A 150 -7.89 -25.16 1.18
C VAL A 150 -9.17 -24.92 0.37
N LYS A 151 -9.07 -24.84 -0.95
CA LYS A 151 -10.23 -24.73 -1.83
C LYS A 151 -11.13 -25.96 -1.75
N ALA A 152 -10.55 -27.15 -1.71
CA ALA A 152 -11.30 -28.40 -1.54
C ALA A 152 -12.00 -28.44 -0.19
N TRP A 153 -11.29 -28.11 0.88
CA TRP A 153 -11.82 -28.00 2.24
C TRP A 153 -12.96 -26.99 2.34
N LEU A 154 -12.81 -25.81 1.72
CA LEU A 154 -13.87 -24.80 1.69
C LEU A 154 -15.10 -25.27 0.91
N ARG A 155 -14.92 -25.91 -0.24
CA ARG A 155 -16.02 -26.47 -1.03
C ARG A 155 -16.82 -27.54 -0.29
N GLU A 156 -16.16 -28.37 0.50
CA GLU A 156 -16.81 -29.37 1.33
C GLU A 156 -17.62 -28.72 2.46
N ARG A 157 -17.05 -27.71 3.11
CA ARG A 157 -17.61 -27.09 4.29
C ARG A 157 -18.63 -25.99 4.00
N ARG A 158 -18.32 -25.13 3.00
CA ARG A 158 -19.12 -23.96 2.61
C ARG A 158 -19.18 -23.85 1.09
N PRO A 159 -19.94 -24.74 0.43
CA PRO A 159 -20.07 -24.70 -1.03
C PRO A 159 -20.62 -23.37 -1.56
N ASP A 160 -21.54 -22.73 -0.83
CA ASP A 160 -22.11 -21.43 -1.15
C ASP A 160 -21.05 -20.31 -1.20
N LEU A 161 -20.13 -20.32 -0.26
CA LEU A 161 -19.02 -19.35 -0.18
C LEU A 161 -17.96 -19.68 -1.25
N ALA A 162 -17.63 -20.94 -1.41
CA ALA A 162 -16.68 -21.38 -2.42
C ALA A 162 -17.15 -21.02 -3.85
N ASP A 163 -18.44 -21.13 -4.15
CA ASP A 163 -18.97 -20.72 -5.45
C ASP A 163 -18.90 -19.21 -5.69
N LYS A 164 -19.02 -18.40 -4.64
CA LYS A 164 -18.82 -16.94 -4.73
C LYS A 164 -17.36 -16.58 -4.95
N LEU A 165 -16.44 -17.25 -4.24
CA LEU A 165 -14.99 -16.99 -4.35
C LEU A 165 -14.38 -17.59 -5.62
N PHE A 166 -14.89 -18.73 -6.07
CA PHE A 166 -14.36 -19.51 -7.20
C PHE A 166 -15.47 -19.84 -8.22
N PRO A 167 -16.13 -18.84 -8.78
CA PRO A 167 -17.24 -19.08 -9.69
C PRO A 167 -16.75 -19.75 -10.99
N LYS A 168 -17.57 -20.68 -11.53
CA LYS A 168 -17.22 -21.51 -12.71
C LYS A 168 -16.85 -20.70 -13.95
N ASN A 169 -17.47 -19.53 -14.14
CA ASN A 169 -17.16 -18.63 -15.27
C ASN A 169 -15.76 -18.01 -15.21
N ARG A 170 -15.03 -18.23 -14.12
CA ARG A 170 -13.65 -17.78 -13.90
C ARG A 170 -12.63 -18.91 -13.97
N GLU A 171 -13.10 -20.14 -14.14
CA GLU A 171 -12.18 -21.22 -14.40
C GLU A 171 -11.44 -20.94 -15.71
N LEU A 172 -10.14 -20.79 -15.57
CA LEU A 172 -9.28 -20.56 -16.73
C LEU A 172 -9.39 -21.78 -17.67
N SER A 173 -9.54 -21.51 -18.96
CA SER A 173 -9.40 -22.54 -19.97
C SER A 173 -8.01 -23.20 -19.87
N PRO A 174 -7.80 -24.43 -20.37
CA PRO A 174 -6.49 -25.06 -20.39
C PRO A 174 -5.39 -24.16 -20.97
N ARG A 175 -5.71 -23.42 -22.04
CA ARG A 175 -4.80 -22.44 -22.67
C ARG A 175 -4.43 -21.32 -21.70
N LEU A 176 -5.40 -20.74 -21.01
CA LEU A 176 -5.13 -19.63 -20.06
C LEU A 176 -4.47 -20.09 -18.77
N ARG A 177 -4.62 -21.35 -18.38
CA ARG A 177 -3.82 -21.94 -17.28
C ARG A 177 -2.35 -22.05 -17.68
N GLU A 178 -2.07 -22.44 -18.90
CA GLU A 178 -0.68 -22.45 -19.42
C GLU A 178 -0.12 -21.02 -19.46
N VAL A 179 -0.91 -20.04 -19.87
CA VAL A 179 -0.52 -18.62 -19.82
C VAL A 179 -0.23 -18.18 -18.40
N GLN A 180 -1.10 -18.50 -17.44
CA GLN A 180 -0.89 -18.24 -16.02
C GLN A 180 0.43 -18.81 -15.53
N GLU A 181 0.67 -20.10 -15.81
CA GLU A 181 1.89 -20.78 -15.39
C GLU A 181 3.15 -20.12 -15.96
N LYS A 182 3.14 -19.77 -17.25
CA LYS A 182 4.25 -19.07 -17.90
C LYS A 182 4.52 -17.69 -17.31
N LEU A 183 3.46 -16.97 -16.91
CA LEU A 183 3.56 -15.62 -16.32
C LEU A 183 3.88 -15.64 -14.83
N LEU A 184 4.06 -16.81 -14.20
CA LEU A 184 4.51 -16.87 -12.81
C LEU A 184 5.94 -16.32 -12.64
N TRP A 185 6.17 -15.64 -11.53
CA TRP A 185 7.44 -15.00 -11.21
C TRP A 185 8.68 -15.87 -11.39
N PRO A 186 8.70 -17.16 -11.00
CA PRO A 186 9.85 -18.02 -11.25
C PRO A 186 10.20 -18.16 -12.74
N ASN A 187 9.21 -18.16 -13.60
CA ASN A 187 9.42 -18.27 -15.05
C ASN A 187 9.81 -16.93 -15.67
N LEU A 188 9.16 -15.84 -15.25
CA LEU A 188 9.58 -14.48 -15.62
C LEU A 188 11.01 -14.21 -15.16
N GLY A 189 11.37 -14.63 -13.94
CA GLY A 189 12.75 -14.53 -13.43
C GLY A 189 13.76 -15.29 -14.29
N LYS A 190 13.44 -16.49 -14.74
CA LYS A 190 14.28 -17.25 -15.70
C LYS A 190 14.36 -16.54 -17.05
N GLY A 191 13.25 -16.00 -17.53
CA GLY A 191 13.19 -15.26 -18.78
C GLY A 191 14.14 -14.06 -18.79
N ILE A 192 14.07 -13.21 -17.77
CA ILE A 192 14.95 -12.05 -17.67
C ILE A 192 16.41 -12.44 -17.47
N GLN A 193 16.70 -13.49 -16.70
CA GLN A 193 18.08 -14.00 -16.57
C GLN A 193 18.65 -14.49 -17.90
N ALA A 194 17.84 -15.20 -18.70
CA ALA A 194 18.23 -15.63 -20.03
C ALA A 194 18.49 -14.44 -20.97
N TYR A 195 17.60 -13.45 -20.94
CA TYR A 195 17.78 -12.21 -21.70
C TYR A 195 19.08 -11.49 -21.31
N LEU A 196 19.34 -11.30 -20.03
CA LEU A 196 20.52 -10.57 -19.57
C LEU A 196 21.85 -11.30 -19.82
N LYS A 197 21.83 -12.64 -19.96
CA LYS A 197 23.00 -13.40 -20.44
C LYS A 197 23.31 -13.11 -21.90
N GLN A 198 22.29 -12.85 -22.72
CA GLN A 198 22.46 -12.51 -24.14
C GLN A 198 22.81 -11.03 -24.34
N HIS A 199 22.54 -10.19 -23.33
CA HIS A 199 22.74 -8.74 -23.34
C HIS A 199 23.67 -8.29 -22.20
N PRO A 200 24.97 -8.61 -22.27
CA PRO A 200 25.94 -8.25 -21.24
C PRO A 200 26.15 -6.74 -21.11
N GLU A 201 25.83 -5.97 -22.14
CA GLU A 201 25.89 -4.51 -22.15
C GLU A 201 24.84 -3.83 -21.24
N VAL A 202 23.77 -4.53 -20.85
CA VAL A 202 22.71 -3.98 -20.00
C VAL A 202 23.21 -3.77 -18.58
N ARG A 203 23.22 -2.52 -18.12
CA ARG A 203 23.66 -2.12 -16.77
C ARG A 203 22.52 -2.07 -15.77
N GLY A 204 21.29 -1.89 -16.22
CA GLY A 204 20.14 -1.78 -15.34
C GLY A 204 18.84 -2.31 -15.95
N VAL A 205 17.96 -2.75 -15.08
CA VAL A 205 16.63 -3.24 -15.45
C VAL A 205 15.59 -2.43 -14.68
N PHE A 206 14.64 -1.87 -15.41
CA PHE A 206 13.47 -1.22 -14.87
C PHE A 206 12.24 -2.03 -15.27
N TRP A 207 11.51 -2.52 -14.31
CA TRP A 207 10.34 -3.35 -14.57
C TRP A 207 9.04 -2.64 -14.20
N GLY A 208 8.02 -2.81 -15.00
CA GLY A 208 6.70 -2.22 -14.79
C GLY A 208 6.01 -2.67 -13.50
N LYS A 209 4.80 -2.22 -13.31
CA LYS A 209 4.03 -2.41 -12.07
C LYS A 209 3.98 -3.86 -11.61
N GLY A 210 4.27 -4.09 -10.34
CA GLY A 210 4.18 -5.39 -9.67
C GLY A 210 5.43 -6.26 -9.72
N GLY A 211 6.42 -5.93 -10.57
CA GLY A 211 7.64 -6.74 -10.76
C GLY A 211 8.77 -6.51 -9.75
N GLY A 212 8.85 -5.32 -9.19
CA GLY A 212 10.07 -4.85 -8.55
C GLY A 212 10.56 -5.66 -7.35
N THR A 213 9.70 -6.07 -6.45
CA THR A 213 10.09 -6.80 -5.24
C THR A 213 10.54 -8.22 -5.55
N PHE A 214 9.84 -8.89 -6.45
CA PHE A 214 10.16 -10.28 -6.85
C PHE A 214 11.40 -10.37 -7.73
N LEU A 215 11.63 -9.36 -8.54
CA LEU A 215 12.80 -9.28 -9.40
C LEU A 215 14.10 -9.28 -8.63
N ARG A 216 14.18 -8.49 -7.60
CA ARG A 216 15.38 -8.38 -6.79
C ARG A 216 15.75 -9.72 -6.16
N ARG A 217 14.75 -10.49 -5.74
CA ARG A 217 14.96 -11.84 -5.20
C ARG A 217 15.50 -12.81 -6.25
N ASN A 218 15.00 -12.70 -7.49
CA ASN A 218 15.37 -13.61 -8.57
C ASN A 218 16.63 -13.19 -9.32
N LEU A 219 17.04 -11.92 -9.24
CA LEU A 219 18.23 -11.37 -9.89
C LEU A 219 19.40 -11.15 -8.94
N HIS A 220 19.30 -11.61 -7.71
CA HIS A 220 20.32 -11.47 -6.67
C HIS A 220 21.75 -11.83 -7.09
N PRO A 221 22.01 -12.78 -8.01
CA PRO A 221 23.37 -13.07 -8.45
C PRO A 221 23.99 -12.02 -9.39
N MET A 222 23.24 -10.96 -9.74
CA MET A 222 23.69 -9.93 -10.71
C MET A 222 24.15 -8.66 -10.00
N GLU A 223 25.14 -8.79 -9.14
CA GLU A 223 25.61 -7.76 -8.20
C GLU A 223 26.10 -6.46 -8.84
N ASP A 224 26.42 -6.47 -10.12
CA ASP A 224 26.95 -5.32 -10.86
C ASP A 224 25.87 -4.51 -11.61
N ARG A 225 24.60 -4.91 -11.51
CA ARG A 225 23.48 -4.28 -12.20
C ARG A 225 22.49 -3.66 -11.23
N PHE A 226 22.00 -2.48 -11.58
CA PHE A 226 20.96 -1.84 -10.77
C PHE A 226 19.56 -2.27 -11.24
N LEU A 227 18.64 -2.30 -10.28
CA LEU A 227 17.25 -2.65 -10.50
C LEU A 227 16.37 -1.50 -10.04
N GLY A 228 15.36 -1.19 -10.81
CA GLY A 228 14.37 -0.18 -10.48
C GLY A 228 12.97 -0.61 -10.87
N LEU A 229 12.00 0.03 -10.27
CA LEU A 229 10.61 -0.12 -10.64
C LEU A 229 10.26 0.96 -11.65
N PHE A 230 9.85 0.56 -12.85
CA PHE A 230 9.32 1.45 -13.87
C PHE A 230 7.81 1.57 -13.68
N VAL A 231 7.39 2.56 -12.92
CA VAL A 231 5.97 2.79 -12.61
C VAL A 231 5.23 3.62 -13.64
N VAL A 232 5.96 4.26 -14.57
CA VAL A 232 5.39 5.19 -15.53
C VAL A 232 5.29 4.53 -16.90
N ASP A 233 4.32 3.64 -17.04
CA ASP A 233 4.01 2.93 -18.28
C ASP A 233 2.63 3.26 -18.85
N ASN A 234 1.90 4.15 -18.20
CA ASN A 234 0.58 4.57 -18.62
C ASN A 234 0.32 6.06 -18.37
N ARG A 235 -0.70 6.59 -19.04
CA ARG A 235 -1.08 8.01 -18.99
C ARG A 235 -1.43 8.51 -17.60
N TRP A 236 -2.01 7.65 -16.77
CA TRP A 236 -2.48 8.01 -15.44
C TRP A 236 -1.32 8.38 -14.52
N ASP A 237 -0.24 7.61 -14.56
CA ASP A 237 0.94 7.85 -13.74
C ASP A 237 1.64 9.16 -14.12
N VAL A 238 1.65 9.49 -15.42
CA VAL A 238 2.24 10.75 -15.91
C VAL A 238 1.36 11.95 -15.55
N MET A 239 0.08 11.88 -15.88
CA MET A 239 -0.85 13.01 -15.71
C MET A 239 -1.14 13.33 -14.25
N SER A 240 -1.06 12.35 -13.36
CA SER A 240 -1.23 12.54 -11.92
C SER A 240 0.03 12.99 -11.19
N MET A 241 1.16 13.13 -11.88
CA MET A 241 2.48 13.37 -11.28
C MET A 241 2.98 12.23 -10.37
N LEU A 242 2.33 11.07 -10.29
CA LEU A 242 2.79 9.98 -9.46
C LEU A 242 4.24 9.59 -9.76
N GLY A 243 4.57 9.44 -11.03
CA GLY A 243 5.93 9.08 -11.47
C GLY A 243 6.86 10.27 -11.67
N THR A 244 6.35 11.50 -11.71
CA THR A 244 7.13 12.71 -12.07
C THR A 244 7.37 13.64 -10.88
N TYR A 245 6.95 13.26 -9.69
CA TYR A 245 7.08 14.03 -8.46
C TYR A 245 8.56 14.21 -8.07
N PRO A 246 8.96 15.39 -7.54
CA PRO A 246 10.34 15.63 -7.11
C PRO A 246 10.77 14.65 -5.99
N GLY A 247 11.78 13.84 -6.29
CA GLY A 247 12.19 12.74 -5.39
C GLY A 247 12.84 13.22 -4.09
N ASP A 248 13.53 14.35 -4.13
CA ASP A 248 14.13 14.96 -2.94
C ASP A 248 13.08 15.57 -1.99
N VAL A 249 12.00 16.15 -2.53
CA VAL A 249 10.85 16.59 -1.72
C VAL A 249 10.21 15.38 -1.05
N TRP A 250 9.98 14.32 -1.82
CA TRP A 250 9.39 13.09 -1.30
C TRP A 250 10.28 12.45 -0.21
N GLN A 251 11.58 12.42 -0.44
CA GLN A 251 12.53 11.93 0.56
C GLN A 251 12.46 12.72 1.85
N LEU A 252 12.45 14.06 1.76
CA LEU A 252 12.39 14.91 2.95
C LEU A 252 11.07 14.73 3.72
N VAL A 253 9.94 14.53 3.02
CA VAL A 253 8.65 14.18 3.65
C VAL A 253 8.79 12.92 4.51
N GLU A 254 9.45 11.90 3.99
CA GLU A 254 9.67 10.63 4.72
C GLU A 254 10.63 10.79 5.88
N ASP A 255 11.74 11.49 5.67
CA ASP A 255 12.75 11.73 6.72
C ASP A 255 12.12 12.49 7.91
N GLN A 256 11.33 13.54 7.64
CA GLN A 256 10.60 14.29 8.66
C GLN A 256 9.51 13.46 9.37
N THR A 257 8.95 12.48 8.69
CA THR A 257 7.97 11.55 9.28
C THR A 257 8.66 10.54 10.19
N MET A 258 9.84 10.06 9.82
CA MET A 258 10.57 9.01 10.55
C MET A 258 11.38 9.55 11.73
N GLU A 259 11.82 10.80 11.68
CA GLU A 259 12.70 11.40 12.70
C GLU A 259 12.21 11.21 14.15
N PRO A 260 10.93 11.48 14.49
CA PRO A 260 10.48 11.35 15.86
C PRO A 260 10.40 9.90 16.38
N LEU A 261 10.39 8.90 15.50
CA LEU A 261 10.01 7.53 15.84
C LEU A 261 11.06 6.78 16.70
N ILE A 262 12.30 7.25 16.75
CA ILE A 262 13.34 6.67 17.61
C ILE A 262 12.95 6.69 19.11
N HIS A 263 12.09 7.63 19.48
CA HIS A 263 11.66 7.82 20.85
C HIS A 263 10.23 7.34 21.13
N VAL A 264 9.60 6.66 20.19
CA VAL A 264 8.22 6.20 20.35
C VAL A 264 8.13 5.13 21.45
N ASP A 265 7.09 5.22 22.29
CA ASP A 265 6.75 4.17 23.25
C ASP A 265 5.28 3.76 23.20
N LYS A 266 4.42 4.55 22.55
CA LYS A 266 3.01 4.23 22.34
C LYS A 266 2.51 4.73 21.00
N MET A 267 1.53 4.05 20.45
CA MET A 267 0.79 4.55 19.31
C MET A 267 -0.72 4.42 19.51
N THR A 268 -1.47 5.27 18.81
CA THR A 268 -2.92 5.15 18.64
C THR A 268 -3.29 5.47 17.21
N VAL A 269 -4.23 4.71 16.67
CA VAL A 269 -4.83 4.98 15.36
C VAL A 269 -6.35 4.91 15.49
N THR A 270 -7.02 5.97 15.06
CA THR A 270 -8.47 6.02 14.96
C THR A 270 -8.90 6.37 13.55
N ASP A 271 -10.04 5.85 13.09
CA ASP A 271 -10.61 6.14 11.78
C ASP A 271 -12.14 6.24 11.88
N PRO A 272 -12.79 7.13 11.14
CA PRO A 272 -14.25 7.29 11.19
C PRO A 272 -15.03 6.05 10.76
N GLU A 273 -14.41 5.13 10.01
CA GLU A 273 -15.03 3.83 9.70
C GLU A 273 -15.10 2.88 10.90
N GLY A 274 -14.49 3.23 12.05
CA GLY A 274 -14.56 2.50 13.31
C GLY A 274 -13.24 1.89 13.78
N THR A 275 -12.14 2.11 13.09
CA THR A 275 -10.81 1.71 13.60
C THR A 275 -10.49 2.47 14.88
N ASN A 276 -10.07 1.73 15.89
CA ASN A 276 -9.56 2.26 17.16
C ASN A 276 -8.57 1.24 17.73
N VAL A 277 -7.30 1.43 17.43
CA VAL A 277 -6.22 0.53 17.82
C VAL A 277 -5.13 1.27 18.57
N TRP A 278 -4.42 0.55 19.45
CA TRP A 278 -3.26 1.06 20.16
C TRP A 278 -2.24 -0.03 20.42
N ALA A 279 -0.99 0.37 20.64
CA ALA A 279 0.08 -0.51 21.08
C ALA A 279 1.10 0.25 21.93
N ASP A 280 1.78 -0.48 22.80
CA ASP A 280 2.95 -0.03 23.55
C ASP A 280 4.22 -0.64 22.94
N PHE A 281 5.33 0.11 22.98
CA PHE A 281 6.61 -0.29 22.41
C PHE A 281 7.73 -0.18 23.44
N ASN A 282 8.62 -1.13 23.44
CA ASN A 282 9.86 -1.01 24.16
C ASN A 282 10.91 -0.19 23.38
N GLU A 283 12.03 0.13 24.01
CA GLU A 283 13.06 0.96 23.41
C GLU A 283 13.75 0.27 22.21
N GLU A 284 13.90 -1.05 22.25
CA GLU A 284 14.51 -1.81 21.15
C GLU A 284 13.63 -1.75 19.89
N GLN A 285 12.32 -1.90 20.04
CA GLN A 285 11.36 -1.79 18.94
C GLN A 285 11.41 -0.39 18.31
N ALA A 286 11.44 0.67 19.12
CA ALA A 286 11.57 2.04 18.64
C ALA A 286 12.88 2.27 17.87
N ARG A 287 14.00 1.79 18.40
CA ARG A 287 15.31 1.87 17.73
C ARG A 287 15.32 1.12 16.40
N ASN A 288 14.65 -0.02 16.33
CA ASN A 288 14.58 -0.79 15.11
C ASN A 288 13.83 -0.02 14.01
N TRP A 289 12.77 0.69 14.33
CA TRP A 289 12.11 1.57 13.38
C TRP A 289 13.00 2.72 12.89
N ALA A 290 13.67 3.35 13.80
CA ALA A 290 14.52 4.51 13.52
C ALA A 290 15.79 4.20 12.74
N ARG A 291 16.16 2.93 12.56
CA ARG A 291 17.33 2.54 11.75
C ARG A 291 17.16 2.84 10.26
N GLY A 292 16.03 3.41 9.85
CA GLY A 292 15.82 3.90 8.50
C GLY A 292 15.62 2.81 7.46
N VAL A 293 15.36 1.58 7.88
CA VAL A 293 15.02 0.48 6.97
C VAL A 293 13.53 0.57 6.68
N TYR A 294 13.19 1.37 5.72
CA TYR A 294 11.84 1.50 5.24
C TYR A 294 11.79 1.48 3.71
N GLN A 295 10.67 1.03 3.19
CA GLN A 295 10.42 1.06 1.77
C GLN A 295 9.93 2.44 1.38
N ARG A 296 10.60 3.07 0.40
CA ARG A 296 10.20 4.38 -0.11
C ARG A 296 8.73 4.38 -0.57
N GLY A 297 8.00 5.37 -0.10
CA GLY A 297 6.59 5.57 -0.42
C GLY A 297 5.61 4.79 0.44
N HIS A 298 6.09 3.83 1.23
CA HIS A 298 5.26 2.98 2.07
C HIS A 298 6.02 2.66 3.36
N LEU A 299 5.79 3.45 4.39
CA LEU A 299 6.49 3.33 5.66
C LEU A 299 5.85 2.26 6.53
N TYR A 300 6.58 1.20 6.80
CA TYR A 300 6.16 0.14 7.72
C TYR A 300 6.40 0.56 9.17
N MET A 301 5.32 0.65 9.93
CA MET A 301 5.33 1.17 11.29
C MET A 301 5.10 0.10 12.35
N PHE A 302 4.48 -1.01 11.98
CA PHE A 302 4.11 -2.05 12.91
C PHE A 302 3.81 -3.35 12.15
N PRO A 303 4.05 -4.52 12.73
CA PRO A 303 4.77 -4.81 13.96
C PRO A 303 6.29 -4.85 13.82
N ASN A 304 6.89 -4.21 12.96
CA ASN A 304 8.30 -4.30 12.64
C ASN A 304 8.63 -5.49 11.75
N GLN A 305 8.37 -5.31 10.49
CA GLN A 305 8.62 -6.33 9.47
C GLN A 305 10.06 -6.33 8.95
N ALA A 306 11.00 -6.20 9.84
CA ALA A 306 12.42 -6.24 9.52
C ALA A 306 12.80 -7.41 8.64
N THR A 307 12.00 -8.39 8.60
CA THR A 307 12.38 -9.66 8.10
C THR A 307 11.68 -9.95 6.80
N GLY A 308 12.42 -10.10 5.78
CA GLY A 308 11.99 -10.68 4.54
C GLY A 308 11.31 -9.75 3.52
N ARG A 309 10.58 -8.73 3.93
CA ARG A 309 9.96 -7.80 2.96
C ARG A 309 10.94 -6.76 2.43
N PHE A 310 12.04 -6.59 3.12
CA PHE A 310 13.16 -5.75 2.74
C PHE A 310 14.25 -6.52 2.00
N GLY A 311 13.87 -7.46 1.13
CA GLY A 311 14.82 -8.25 0.36
C GLY A 311 15.87 -7.44 -0.40
N TYR A 312 15.56 -6.20 -0.73
CA TYR A 312 16.55 -5.28 -1.29
C TYR A 312 17.46 -4.62 -0.26
N SER A 313 17.03 -4.51 0.99
CA SER A 313 17.95 -4.10 2.05
C SER A 313 18.93 -5.21 2.44
N VAL A 314 18.61 -6.48 2.17
CA VAL A 314 19.58 -7.58 2.30
C VAL A 314 20.74 -7.38 1.33
N VAL A 315 20.45 -6.94 0.12
CA VAL A 315 21.48 -6.71 -0.90
C VAL A 315 22.33 -5.48 -0.54
N GLU A 316 21.68 -4.41 -0.09
CA GLU A 316 22.35 -3.16 0.27
C GLU A 316 23.04 -3.21 1.64
N TYR A 317 22.46 -3.99 2.58
CA TYR A 317 22.92 -4.05 3.97
C TYR A 317 22.88 -5.48 4.56
N PRO A 318 23.60 -6.44 3.99
CA PRO A 318 23.53 -7.84 4.43
C PRO A 318 23.97 -8.06 5.89
N ALA A 319 24.87 -7.24 6.42
CA ALA A 319 25.27 -7.30 7.81
C ALA A 319 24.16 -6.79 8.75
N PHE A 320 23.43 -5.79 8.33
CA PHE A 320 22.35 -5.16 9.07
C PHE A 320 21.18 -6.10 9.34
N GLN A 321 20.82 -6.92 8.38
CA GLN A 321 19.73 -7.88 8.57
C GLN A 321 20.05 -9.00 9.56
N LYS A 322 21.29 -9.44 9.62
CA LYS A 322 21.71 -10.45 10.63
C LYS A 322 21.61 -9.92 12.05
N GLU A 323 21.80 -8.62 12.24
CA GLU A 323 21.71 -7.96 13.54
C GLU A 323 20.29 -7.55 13.91
N TRP A 324 19.40 -7.49 12.92
CA TRP A 324 18.10 -6.89 13.04
C TRP A 324 16.93 -7.86 13.18
N LEU A 325 17.18 -9.13 13.24
CA LEU A 325 16.17 -10.11 13.62
C LEU A 325 15.64 -9.73 15.01
N PRO A 326 14.33 -9.45 15.15
CA PRO A 326 13.78 -9.09 16.46
C PRO A 326 14.06 -10.21 17.44
N ARG A 327 14.75 -9.88 18.50
CA ARG A 327 15.02 -10.83 19.60
C ARG A 327 13.90 -10.83 20.62
N GLU A 328 13.14 -9.75 20.62
CA GLU A 328 12.02 -9.53 21.53
C GLU A 328 10.69 -9.78 20.86
N PRO A 329 9.64 -10.14 21.60
CA PRO A 329 8.29 -10.20 21.08
C PRO A 329 7.91 -8.91 20.36
N LEU A 330 7.20 -9.05 19.25
CA LEU A 330 6.62 -7.89 18.57
C LEU A 330 5.65 -7.17 19.51
N ALA A 331 5.51 -5.87 19.32
CA ALA A 331 4.50 -5.11 20.04
C ALA A 331 3.11 -5.74 19.80
N VAL A 332 2.32 -5.80 20.86
CA VAL A 332 0.97 -6.33 20.79
C VAL A 332 0.01 -5.20 20.40
N ILE A 333 -0.79 -5.45 19.37
CA ILE A 333 -1.86 -4.56 18.97
C ILE A 333 -3.12 -4.85 19.80
N HIS A 334 -3.81 -3.80 20.19
CA HIS A 334 -5.09 -3.89 20.89
C HIS A 334 -6.16 -3.11 20.15
N GLY A 335 -7.43 -3.45 20.42
CA GLY A 335 -8.58 -2.71 19.93
C GLY A 335 -9.24 -3.32 18.71
N THR A 336 -9.74 -2.46 17.83
CA THR A 336 -10.57 -2.82 16.68
C THR A 336 -10.03 -2.19 15.41
N LEU A 337 -9.90 -2.99 14.37
CA LEU A 337 -9.65 -2.56 13.00
C LEU A 337 -10.97 -2.62 12.22
N ALA A 338 -11.34 -1.55 11.56
CA ALA A 338 -12.50 -1.51 10.68
C ALA A 338 -12.15 -0.87 9.34
N GLY A 339 -12.89 -1.22 8.30
CA GLY A 339 -12.71 -0.67 6.96
C GLY A 339 -13.56 -1.36 5.91
N THR A 340 -13.47 -0.89 4.67
CA THR A 340 -14.36 -1.26 3.56
C THR A 340 -13.61 -1.58 2.26
N VAL A 341 -12.28 -1.55 2.28
CA VAL A 341 -11.47 -1.69 1.07
C VAL A 341 -10.21 -2.50 1.33
N ASN A 342 -9.81 -3.30 0.36
CA ASN A 342 -8.56 -4.05 0.37
C ASN A 342 -7.74 -3.81 -0.91
N HIS A 343 -6.70 -4.60 -1.13
CA HIS A 343 -5.87 -4.52 -2.34
C HIS A 343 -6.65 -4.68 -3.65
N THR A 344 -7.72 -5.43 -3.62
CA THR A 344 -8.39 -5.89 -4.84
C THR A 344 -9.75 -5.25 -5.07
N GLY A 345 -10.26 -4.47 -4.12
CA GLY A 345 -11.54 -3.78 -4.31
C GLY A 345 -12.21 -3.36 -3.01
N PHE A 346 -13.50 -3.14 -3.10
CA PHE A 346 -14.34 -2.62 -2.03
C PHE A 346 -15.32 -3.71 -1.58
N PHE A 347 -15.51 -3.84 -0.29
CA PHE A 347 -16.37 -4.85 0.31
C PHE A 347 -17.16 -4.24 1.48
N PRO A 348 -18.31 -4.85 1.89
CA PRO A 348 -19.07 -4.38 3.04
C PRO A 348 -18.20 -4.21 4.28
N ARG A 349 -18.46 -3.17 5.05
CA ARG A 349 -17.66 -2.85 6.23
C ARG A 349 -17.48 -4.07 7.14
N TRP A 350 -16.24 -4.33 7.55
CA TRP A 350 -15.90 -5.28 8.59
C TRP A 350 -15.38 -4.61 9.85
N GLU A 351 -15.44 -5.34 10.94
CA GLU A 351 -14.72 -5.07 12.18
C GLU A 351 -13.94 -6.30 12.61
N ILE A 352 -12.70 -6.10 12.95
CA ILE A 352 -11.79 -7.11 13.44
C ILE A 352 -11.35 -6.72 14.84
N HIS A 353 -11.74 -7.51 15.84
CA HIS A 353 -11.34 -7.31 17.22
C HIS A 353 -10.11 -8.16 17.52
N PHE A 354 -9.08 -7.54 18.05
CA PHE A 354 -7.86 -8.24 18.41
C PHE A 354 -7.98 -8.85 19.82
N THR A 355 -7.38 -10.02 19.99
CA THR A 355 -7.21 -10.65 21.31
C THR A 355 -6.14 -9.90 22.12
N ASP A 356 -6.03 -10.21 23.42
CA ASP A 356 -5.00 -9.63 24.29
C ASP A 356 -3.58 -9.91 23.80
N ASN A 357 -3.38 -10.92 22.97
CA ASN A 357 -2.09 -11.26 22.37
C ASN A 357 -1.91 -10.71 20.94
N GLY A 358 -2.81 -9.83 20.45
CA GLY A 358 -2.69 -9.20 19.14
C GLY A 358 -3.09 -10.06 17.95
N TYR A 359 -3.69 -11.21 18.17
CA TYR A 359 -4.25 -12.05 17.10
C TYR A 359 -5.66 -11.61 16.74
N VAL A 360 -6.09 -11.95 15.53
CA VAL A 360 -7.48 -11.79 15.13
C VAL A 360 -8.36 -12.66 16.01
N GLY A 361 -9.23 -12.04 16.80
CA GLY A 361 -10.18 -12.69 17.67
C GLY A 361 -11.54 -12.84 16.99
N GLU A 362 -12.31 -11.76 16.89
CA GLU A 362 -13.63 -11.77 16.28
C GLU A 362 -13.64 -10.94 14.99
N VAL A 363 -14.30 -11.45 13.96
CA VAL A 363 -14.51 -10.77 12.69
C VAL A 363 -16.01 -10.58 12.47
N LYS A 364 -16.47 -9.33 12.41
CA LYS A 364 -17.86 -8.95 12.13
C LYS A 364 -17.98 -8.33 10.75
N GLY A 365 -19.10 -8.53 10.08
CA GLY A 365 -19.34 -7.95 8.76
C GLY A 365 -18.40 -8.47 7.67
N GLY A 366 -18.02 -7.60 6.75
CA GLY A 366 -17.09 -7.90 5.65
C GLY A 366 -17.70 -8.65 4.48
N GLY A 367 -19.00 -8.94 4.49
CA GLY A 367 -19.65 -9.73 3.42
C GLY A 367 -18.88 -11.02 3.14
N VAL A 368 -18.69 -11.34 1.87
CA VAL A 368 -17.96 -12.55 1.43
C VAL A 368 -16.51 -12.57 1.90
N VAL A 369 -15.84 -11.42 1.97
CA VAL A 369 -14.45 -11.32 2.44
C VAL A 369 -14.37 -11.68 3.91
N GLY A 370 -15.27 -11.14 4.74
CA GLY A 370 -15.34 -11.46 6.17
C GLY A 370 -15.75 -12.91 6.44
N GLU A 371 -16.69 -13.46 5.64
CA GLU A 371 -17.05 -14.88 5.71
C GLU A 371 -15.85 -15.76 5.40
N ALA A 372 -15.08 -15.44 4.36
CA ALA A 372 -13.89 -16.17 3.99
C ALA A 372 -12.83 -16.16 5.10
N LEU A 373 -12.56 -15.01 5.70
CA LEU A 373 -11.61 -14.92 6.81
C LEU A 373 -12.05 -15.75 8.00
N ARG A 374 -13.34 -15.68 8.39
CA ARG A 374 -13.88 -16.51 9.49
C ARG A 374 -13.73 -18.00 9.22
N GLU A 375 -13.97 -18.45 7.98
CA GLU A 375 -13.74 -19.86 7.63
C GLU A 375 -12.25 -20.22 7.64
N TYR A 376 -11.38 -19.40 7.06
CA TYR A 376 -9.94 -19.68 7.04
C TYR A 376 -9.32 -19.71 8.45
N MET A 377 -9.89 -18.99 9.40
CA MET A 377 -9.50 -19.08 10.81
C MET A 377 -9.83 -20.46 11.44
N GLN A 378 -10.67 -21.26 10.79
CA GLN A 378 -11.04 -22.61 11.25
C GLN A 378 -10.23 -23.73 10.57
N LEU A 379 -9.27 -23.38 9.71
CA LEU A 379 -8.40 -24.38 9.09
C LEU A 379 -7.69 -25.22 10.16
N PRO A 380 -7.59 -26.54 9.98
CA PRO A 380 -6.86 -27.39 10.92
C PRO A 380 -5.44 -26.87 11.17
N HIS A 381 -5.02 -26.87 12.42
CA HIS A 381 -3.68 -26.48 12.86
C HIS A 381 -3.27 -25.01 12.61
N ILE A 382 -4.13 -24.16 12.02
CA ILE A 382 -3.75 -22.78 11.70
C ILE A 382 -3.38 -21.95 12.94
N ASN A 383 -3.97 -22.28 14.09
CA ASN A 383 -3.71 -21.61 15.35
C ASN A 383 -2.54 -22.22 16.14
N ASP A 384 -2.02 -23.37 15.69
CA ASP A 384 -0.89 -24.05 16.32
C ASP A 384 0.47 -23.58 15.78
N LEU A 385 0.45 -22.78 14.72
CA LEU A 385 1.67 -22.32 14.07
C LEU A 385 2.42 -21.33 14.96
N ALA A 386 3.69 -21.63 15.21
CA ALA A 386 4.57 -20.66 15.85
C ALA A 386 4.86 -19.51 14.87
N TYR A 387 4.64 -18.30 15.34
CA TYR A 387 5.00 -17.13 14.56
C TYR A 387 6.53 -17.12 14.30
N PRO A 388 7.01 -16.79 13.07
CA PRO A 388 8.43 -16.99 12.72
C PRO A 388 9.44 -16.25 13.58
N PHE A 389 9.02 -15.20 14.28
CA PHE A 389 9.87 -14.37 15.11
C PHE A 389 9.63 -14.52 16.60
N HIS A 390 8.69 -15.37 16.97
CA HIS A 390 8.28 -15.57 18.35
C HIS A 390 8.72 -16.93 18.85
N ASN A 391 8.96 -16.96 20.13
CA ASN A 391 9.11 -18.20 20.87
C ASN A 391 7.80 -19.01 20.85
N GLU A 392 7.81 -20.20 21.39
CA GLU A 392 6.66 -21.10 21.40
C GLU A 392 5.39 -20.56 22.12
N THR A 393 5.48 -19.39 22.75
CA THR A 393 4.36 -18.75 23.46
C THR A 393 3.43 -17.94 22.55
N HIS A 394 3.89 -17.58 21.36
CA HIS A 394 3.09 -16.85 20.38
C HIS A 394 2.79 -17.76 19.19
N LYS A 395 1.57 -18.27 19.14
CA LYS A 395 1.11 -19.22 18.12
C LYS A 395 -0.08 -18.64 17.38
N GLY A 396 -0.19 -18.95 16.10
CA GLY A 396 -1.31 -18.58 15.26
C GLY A 396 -0.88 -17.90 13.97
N TYR A 397 -1.69 -18.10 12.92
CA TYR A 397 -1.45 -17.49 11.61
C TYR A 397 -1.99 -16.06 11.53
N TRP A 398 -3.17 -15.83 12.11
CA TRP A 398 -3.91 -14.57 11.93
C TRP A 398 -3.47 -13.52 12.95
N TYR A 399 -2.37 -12.88 12.63
CA TYR A 399 -1.79 -11.81 13.41
C TYR A 399 -1.81 -10.52 12.58
N LEU A 400 -1.88 -9.36 13.23
CA LEU A 400 -1.64 -8.10 12.53
C LEU A 400 -0.15 -7.96 12.27
N TYR A 401 0.28 -8.28 11.07
CA TYR A 401 1.69 -8.26 10.71
C TYR A 401 2.16 -6.91 10.13
N GLU A 402 1.23 -6.07 9.70
CA GLU A 402 1.56 -4.83 9.02
C GLU A 402 0.62 -3.69 9.39
N ILE A 403 1.21 -2.59 9.83
CA ILE A 403 0.65 -1.25 9.71
C ILE A 403 1.67 -0.44 8.93
N ALA A 404 1.27 0.04 7.77
CA ALA A 404 2.12 0.88 6.97
C ALA A 404 1.31 2.05 6.41
N PHE A 405 1.95 3.14 6.06
CA PHE A 405 1.25 4.25 5.45
C PHE A 405 2.03 4.87 4.29
N GLY A 406 1.29 5.41 3.36
CA GLY A 406 1.83 6.11 2.21
C GLY A 406 2.34 7.50 2.55
N THR A 407 3.25 7.98 1.73
CA THR A 407 3.91 9.28 1.90
C THR A 407 3.85 10.16 0.65
N HIS A 408 3.32 9.63 -0.45
CA HIS A 408 3.32 10.32 -1.74
C HIS A 408 2.02 11.13 -1.96
N PRO A 409 2.06 12.46 -2.03
CA PRO A 409 0.84 13.28 -2.09
C PRO A 409 0.07 13.15 -3.41
N LYS A 410 0.70 12.63 -4.46
CA LYS A 410 0.10 12.48 -5.80
C LYS A 410 -0.29 11.04 -6.13
N ALA A 411 -0.11 10.09 -5.21
CA ALA A 411 -0.53 8.73 -5.43
C ALA A 411 -2.06 8.57 -5.31
N PHE A 412 -2.61 7.65 -6.07
CA PHE A 412 -4.04 7.41 -6.13
C PHE A 412 -4.34 5.98 -6.60
N ARG A 413 -5.57 5.51 -6.38
CA ARG A 413 -6.06 4.28 -6.99
C ARG A 413 -6.41 4.54 -8.45
N ASN A 414 -5.81 3.80 -9.35
CA ASN A 414 -6.17 3.87 -10.76
C ASN A 414 -7.49 3.13 -10.99
N PHE A 415 -8.45 3.79 -11.63
CA PHE A 415 -9.78 3.24 -11.87
C PHE A 415 -9.92 2.41 -13.16
N THR A 416 -8.90 2.37 -14.00
CA THR A 416 -8.92 1.57 -15.24
C THR A 416 -8.67 0.09 -15.00
N GLY A 417 -8.20 -0.25 -13.81
CA GLY A 417 -8.03 -1.62 -13.36
C GLY A 417 -7.99 -1.64 -11.84
N LEU A 418 -8.89 -2.39 -11.22
CA LEU A 418 -8.95 -2.58 -9.77
C LEU A 418 -8.30 -3.91 -9.38
N ASP A 419 -7.19 -4.24 -9.97
CA ASP A 419 -6.39 -5.38 -9.58
C ASP A 419 -5.34 -5.00 -8.53
N GLU A 420 -4.62 -5.97 -8.00
CA GLU A 420 -3.58 -5.76 -7.01
C GLU A 420 -2.51 -4.74 -7.50
N GLY A 421 -2.22 -4.74 -8.81
CA GLY A 421 -1.30 -3.78 -9.42
C GLY A 421 -1.77 -2.33 -9.31
N THR A 422 -3.07 -2.08 -9.22
CA THR A 422 -3.63 -0.72 -9.07
C THR A 422 -3.77 -0.27 -7.63
N ALA A 423 -3.82 -1.19 -6.68
CA ALA A 423 -3.81 -0.88 -5.26
C ALA A 423 -2.43 -0.42 -4.76
N ILE A 424 -1.34 -0.82 -5.44
CA ILE A 424 0.00 -0.36 -5.10
C ILE A 424 0.11 1.16 -5.11
N PRO A 425 -0.34 1.89 -6.16
CA PRO A 425 -0.35 3.36 -6.12
C PRO A 425 -1.21 3.92 -5.00
N GLU A 426 -2.36 3.34 -4.68
CA GLU A 426 -3.23 3.83 -3.60
C GLU A 426 -2.54 3.80 -2.24
N ARG A 427 -1.91 2.68 -1.90
CA ARG A 427 -1.23 2.55 -0.62
C ARG A 427 0.00 3.46 -0.47
N LEU A 428 0.48 4.04 -1.59
CA LEU A 428 1.54 5.05 -1.56
C LEU A 428 1.02 6.44 -1.21
N ARG A 429 -0.29 6.69 -1.34
CA ARG A 429 -0.89 7.99 -1.06
C ARG A 429 -0.60 8.39 0.38
N SER A 430 -0.11 9.60 0.56
CA SER A 430 0.15 10.17 1.87
C SER A 430 -1.07 10.10 2.77
N GLY A 431 -0.89 9.54 3.96
CA GLY A 431 -1.94 9.41 4.96
C GLY A 431 -2.92 8.24 4.79
N VAL A 432 -2.83 7.45 3.73
CA VAL A 432 -3.54 6.16 3.66
C VAL A 432 -2.79 5.16 4.53
N ILE A 433 -3.50 4.54 5.47
CA ILE A 433 -2.94 3.45 6.26
C ILE A 433 -3.34 2.12 5.63
N HIS A 434 -2.34 1.30 5.44
CA HIS A 434 -2.43 -0.07 4.97
C HIS A 434 -2.25 -1.02 6.15
N TRP A 435 -3.18 -1.94 6.30
CA TRP A 435 -3.21 -2.93 7.36
C TRP A 435 -3.10 -4.32 6.76
N GLY A 436 -2.26 -5.17 7.33
CA GLY A 436 -2.09 -6.54 6.86
C GLY A 436 -2.27 -7.57 7.99
N LEU A 437 -3.16 -8.54 7.73
CA LEU A 437 -3.49 -9.64 8.63
C LEU A 437 -2.99 -10.95 8.07
N GLY A 438 -2.45 -11.79 8.93
CA GLY A 438 -1.89 -13.08 8.56
C GLY A 438 -0.39 -13.12 8.81
N ILE A 439 0.29 -14.08 8.23
CA ILE A 439 1.75 -14.19 8.32
C ILE A 439 2.36 -13.95 6.95
N THR A 440 3.25 -12.99 6.87
CA THR A 440 4.03 -12.78 5.66
C THR A 440 5.24 -13.70 5.67
N LEU A 441 5.29 -14.63 4.73
CA LEU A 441 6.39 -15.55 4.54
C LEU A 441 7.28 -15.08 3.40
N HIS A 442 8.28 -14.27 3.71
CA HIS A 442 9.29 -13.91 2.71
C HIS A 442 10.42 -14.92 2.69
N HIS A 443 10.64 -15.49 1.53
CA HIS A 443 11.72 -16.43 1.27
C HIS A 443 12.89 -15.67 0.66
N ASP A 444 13.74 -15.09 1.50
CA ASP A 444 15.03 -14.62 1.04
C ASP A 444 16.05 -15.75 1.16
N PRO A 445 16.71 -16.16 0.04
CA PRO A 445 17.80 -17.11 0.12
C PRO A 445 18.89 -16.58 1.04
N GLY A 446 19.09 -17.26 2.17
CA GLY A 446 20.12 -16.89 3.16
C GLY A 446 19.60 -16.26 4.45
N VAL A 447 18.32 -15.93 4.54
CA VAL A 447 17.68 -15.51 5.79
C VAL A 447 16.68 -16.58 6.23
N GLN A 448 17.11 -17.50 7.08
CA GLN A 448 16.19 -18.45 7.73
C GLN A 448 15.42 -17.72 8.83
N THR A 449 14.34 -17.08 8.45
CA THR A 449 13.48 -16.34 9.38
C THR A 449 12.23 -17.10 9.76
N GLN A 450 12.04 -18.31 9.19
CA GLN A 450 10.80 -19.06 9.30
C GLN A 450 11.05 -20.42 9.95
N SER A 451 10.14 -20.82 10.83
CA SER A 451 10.19 -22.17 11.37
C SER A 451 9.89 -23.19 10.26
N GLN A 452 10.55 -24.35 10.30
CA GLN A 452 10.29 -25.44 9.33
C GLN A 452 8.81 -25.86 9.36
N LYS A 453 8.18 -25.90 10.55
CA LYS A 453 6.75 -26.18 10.69
C LYS A 453 5.86 -25.25 9.86
N LEU A 454 6.20 -23.97 9.79
CA LEU A 454 5.44 -23.01 9.01
C LEU A 454 5.63 -23.21 7.51
N LEU A 455 6.84 -23.52 7.09
CA LEU A 455 7.12 -23.87 5.69
C LEU A 455 6.40 -25.15 5.27
N ASP A 456 6.42 -26.17 6.12
CA ASP A 456 5.73 -27.44 5.88
C ASP A 456 4.22 -27.22 5.81
N PHE A 457 3.65 -26.45 6.73
CA PHE A 457 2.23 -26.11 6.73
C PHE A 457 1.83 -25.32 5.48
N THR A 458 2.60 -24.31 5.08
CA THR A 458 2.30 -23.56 3.86
C THR A 458 2.41 -24.41 2.60
N ALA A 459 3.32 -25.40 2.60
CA ALA A 459 3.44 -26.35 1.50
C ALA A 459 2.28 -27.35 1.48
N GLU A 460 1.88 -27.88 2.64
CA GLU A 460 0.76 -28.81 2.79
C GLU A 460 -0.56 -28.20 2.35
N TYR A 461 -0.84 -26.97 2.79
CA TYR A 461 -2.09 -26.28 2.49
C TYR A 461 -1.99 -25.35 1.28
N ASN A 462 -0.87 -25.34 0.57
CA ASN A 462 -0.62 -24.46 -0.57
C ASN A 462 -0.91 -22.98 -0.26
N LEU A 463 -0.54 -22.55 0.95
CA LEU A 463 -0.77 -21.17 1.37
C LEU A 463 0.20 -20.21 0.67
N PRO A 464 -0.28 -19.02 0.34
CA PRO A 464 0.56 -18.00 -0.26
C PRO A 464 1.64 -17.55 0.73
N ARG A 465 2.85 -17.41 0.24
CA ARG A 465 3.98 -16.96 1.06
C ARG A 465 3.95 -15.47 1.37
N ASP A 466 3.17 -14.70 0.65
CA ASP A 466 3.18 -13.23 0.65
C ASP A 466 1.79 -12.59 0.76
N HIS A 467 0.75 -13.36 1.02
CA HIS A 467 -0.60 -12.83 1.05
C HIS A 467 -1.25 -13.02 2.41
N GLY A 468 -1.71 -11.92 2.95
CA GLY A 468 -2.65 -11.88 4.04
C GLY A 468 -3.94 -11.21 3.59
N PHE A 469 -4.86 -10.98 4.51
CA PHE A 469 -5.98 -10.09 4.29
C PHE A 469 -5.55 -8.66 4.59
N HIS A 470 -5.98 -7.72 3.75
CA HIS A 470 -5.61 -6.31 3.92
C HIS A 470 -6.85 -5.45 4.06
N THR A 471 -6.65 -4.28 4.63
CA THR A 471 -7.60 -3.18 4.51
C THR A 471 -6.84 -1.86 4.41
N HIS A 472 -7.48 -0.85 3.81
CA HIS A 472 -6.95 0.50 3.76
C HIS A 472 -7.91 1.43 4.49
N THR A 473 -7.39 2.37 5.26
CA THR A 473 -8.15 3.43 5.89
C THR A 473 -7.68 4.77 5.38
N TYR A 474 -8.63 5.67 5.12
CA TYR A 474 -8.37 6.91 4.37
C TYR A 474 -8.36 8.18 5.22
N PHE A 475 -9.07 8.15 6.34
CA PHE A 475 -9.27 9.34 7.17
C PHE A 475 -8.77 9.13 8.60
N SER A 476 -7.79 8.26 8.73
CA SER A 476 -7.21 7.92 10.03
C SER A 476 -6.48 9.10 10.65
N THR A 477 -6.53 9.12 11.98
CA THR A 477 -5.63 9.93 12.80
C THR A 477 -4.65 8.98 13.49
N TYR A 478 -3.36 9.12 13.14
CA TYR A 478 -2.28 8.32 13.70
C TYR A 478 -1.39 9.17 14.60
N ARG A 479 -1.33 8.81 15.86
CA ARG A 479 -0.53 9.51 16.86
C ARG A 479 0.48 8.57 17.51
N VAL A 480 1.65 9.11 17.82
CA VAL A 480 2.70 8.42 18.58
C VAL A 480 3.05 9.24 19.82
N HIS A 481 3.32 8.55 20.92
CA HIS A 481 3.85 9.17 22.13
C HIS A 481 5.37 9.05 22.12
N LEU A 482 6.05 10.14 22.47
CA LEU A 482 7.52 10.21 22.52
C LEU A 482 7.99 10.18 23.97
N ARG A 483 8.66 9.11 24.33
CA ARG A 483 9.20 8.83 25.67
C ARG A 483 10.11 9.94 26.19
N ASN A 484 10.99 10.45 25.33
CA ASN A 484 12.00 11.45 25.71
C ASN A 484 11.41 12.85 25.98
N ALA A 485 10.22 13.13 25.50
CA ALA A 485 9.58 14.44 25.59
C ALA A 485 8.22 14.41 26.29
N ASP A 486 7.76 13.22 26.70
CA ASP A 486 6.45 12.96 27.32
C ASP A 486 5.30 13.69 26.59
N ARG A 487 5.26 13.54 25.27
CA ARG A 487 4.28 14.22 24.43
C ARG A 487 3.80 13.36 23.27
N TRP A 488 2.58 13.62 22.85
CA TRP A 488 2.01 13.03 21.63
C TRP A 488 2.36 13.86 20.39
N VAL A 489 2.74 13.16 19.33
CA VAL A 489 2.93 13.72 17.98
C VAL A 489 1.93 13.07 17.04
N THR A 490 1.27 13.88 16.23
CA THR A 490 0.37 13.40 15.19
C THR A 490 1.15 13.25 13.89
N LEU A 491 1.22 12.04 13.37
CA LEU A 491 1.89 11.73 12.09
C LEU A 491 0.90 11.87 10.93
N ILE A 492 -0.35 11.43 11.15
CA ILE A 492 -1.44 11.56 10.20
C ILE A 492 -2.62 12.19 10.93
N ASP A 493 -3.15 13.28 10.38
CA ASP A 493 -4.34 13.96 10.89
C ASP A 493 -5.48 13.83 9.88
N ARG A 494 -6.48 13.01 10.22
CA ARG A 494 -7.66 12.77 9.37
C ARG A 494 -7.29 12.47 7.91
N GLY A 495 -6.36 11.56 7.73
CA GLY A 495 -5.88 11.13 6.43
C GLY A 495 -4.87 12.06 5.75
N ARG A 496 -4.39 13.11 6.43
CA ARG A 496 -3.32 13.98 5.96
C ARG A 496 -2.00 13.70 6.68
N LEU A 497 -0.96 13.43 5.95
CA LEU A 497 0.39 13.28 6.50
C LEU A 497 0.93 14.64 6.93
N THR A 498 1.21 14.81 8.23
CA THR A 498 1.55 16.12 8.82
C THR A 498 2.91 16.66 8.38
N SER A 499 3.85 15.79 7.98
CA SER A 499 5.15 16.20 7.44
C SER A 499 5.05 16.99 6.13
N LEU A 500 3.93 16.88 5.40
CA LEU A 500 3.66 17.72 4.22
C LEU A 500 3.52 19.22 4.57
N ASP A 501 3.20 19.53 5.81
CA ASP A 501 3.08 20.91 6.30
C ASP A 501 4.35 21.42 6.97
N ASN A 502 5.40 20.60 7.04
CA ASN A 502 6.70 20.98 7.60
C ASN A 502 7.34 22.13 6.79
N ALA A 503 7.90 23.11 7.51
CA ALA A 503 8.45 24.32 6.89
C ALA A 503 9.63 24.03 5.92
N GLU A 504 10.49 23.05 6.25
CA GLU A 504 11.61 22.65 5.40
C GLU A 504 11.13 21.95 4.13
N VAL A 505 10.12 21.06 4.27
CA VAL A 505 9.48 20.40 3.13
C VAL A 505 8.87 21.44 2.19
N ARG A 506 8.13 22.40 2.74
CA ARG A 506 7.52 23.48 1.95
C ARG A 506 8.56 24.36 1.27
N ALA A 507 9.65 24.70 1.96
CA ALA A 507 10.76 25.47 1.40
C ALA A 507 11.47 24.71 0.26
N LEU A 508 11.64 23.39 0.40
CA LEU A 508 12.22 22.56 -0.68
C LEU A 508 11.25 22.46 -1.87
N ALA A 509 9.97 22.22 -1.62
CA ALA A 509 8.94 22.14 -2.64
C ALA A 509 8.83 23.43 -3.47
N SER A 510 9.02 24.60 -2.86
CA SER A 510 8.98 25.89 -3.56
C SER A 510 10.03 26.04 -4.66
N ARG A 511 11.08 25.22 -4.67
CA ARG A 511 12.09 25.19 -5.75
C ARG A 511 11.57 24.53 -7.03
N TYR A 512 10.51 23.75 -6.92
CA TYR A 512 9.92 22.98 -8.02
C TYR A 512 8.58 23.57 -8.52
N GLY A 513 7.98 24.46 -7.75
CA GLY A 513 6.71 25.10 -8.09
C GLY A 513 5.98 25.65 -6.88
N ASN A 514 4.66 25.82 -7.01
CA ASN A 514 3.84 26.24 -5.88
C ASN A 514 3.74 25.11 -4.85
N PRO A 515 4.25 25.28 -3.62
CA PRO A 515 4.21 24.25 -2.59
C PRO A 515 2.79 23.84 -2.20
N ASP A 516 1.80 24.75 -2.25
CA ASP A 516 0.40 24.41 -1.95
C ASP A 516 -0.18 23.43 -2.97
N GLN A 517 0.28 23.49 -4.22
CA GLN A 517 -0.12 22.55 -5.26
C GLN A 517 0.67 21.24 -5.18
N LEU A 518 2.00 21.34 -5.01
CA LEU A 518 2.86 20.15 -4.96
C LEU A 518 2.57 19.26 -3.76
N LEU A 519 2.32 19.85 -2.59
CA LEU A 519 2.08 19.13 -1.33
C LEU A 519 0.60 18.87 -1.07
N ALA A 520 -0.29 19.29 -1.97
CA ALA A 520 -1.70 18.92 -1.90
C ALA A 520 -1.90 17.45 -2.26
N GLU A 521 -2.68 16.76 -1.47
CA GLU A 521 -3.06 15.38 -1.72
C GLU A 521 -4.17 15.32 -2.77
N ASP A 522 -3.94 14.60 -3.85
CA ASP A 522 -4.84 14.64 -5.00
C ASP A 522 -6.01 13.68 -4.88
N TRP A 523 -5.78 12.49 -4.33
CA TRP A 523 -6.84 11.51 -4.23
C TRP A 523 -7.41 11.42 -2.81
N ARG A 524 -8.68 11.76 -2.71
CA ARG A 524 -9.47 11.59 -1.49
C ARG A 524 -10.79 10.96 -1.87
N PRO A 525 -11.12 9.75 -1.40
CA PRO A 525 -12.36 9.09 -1.77
C PRO A 525 -13.57 9.89 -1.30
N GLU A 526 -14.67 9.74 -2.03
CA GLU A 526 -15.99 10.24 -1.62
C GLU A 526 -16.64 9.16 -0.73
N ILE A 527 -16.78 9.47 0.55
CA ILE A 527 -17.40 8.54 1.51
C ILE A 527 -18.60 9.24 2.15
N PRO A 528 -19.85 8.83 1.81
CA PRO A 528 -21.06 9.36 2.39
C PRO A 528 -21.04 9.29 3.93
N GLY A 529 -21.42 10.39 4.58
CA GLY A 529 -21.44 10.50 6.04
C GLY A 529 -20.07 10.75 6.70
N ILE A 530 -18.97 10.75 5.92
CA ILE A 530 -17.63 11.13 6.40
C ILE A 530 -17.21 12.46 5.79
N ASN A 531 -16.95 12.51 4.48
CA ASN A 531 -16.54 13.72 3.77
C ASN A 531 -17.45 14.09 2.60
N ALA A 532 -18.52 13.34 2.40
CA ALA A 532 -19.56 13.59 1.41
C ALA A 532 -20.95 13.53 2.06
N PRO A 533 -21.97 14.20 1.46
CA PRO A 533 -23.35 14.11 1.93
C PRO A 533 -23.85 12.67 1.94
N GLY A 534 -24.61 12.31 2.98
CA GLY A 534 -25.22 10.98 3.13
C GLY A 534 -25.09 10.44 4.53
N ASN A 535 -25.42 9.16 4.68
CA ASN A 535 -25.27 8.42 5.93
C ASN A 535 -24.34 7.24 5.69
N TYR A 536 -23.27 7.17 6.47
CA TYR A 536 -22.24 6.14 6.33
C TYR A 536 -22.82 4.72 6.43
N ASP A 537 -23.65 4.47 7.45
CA ASP A 537 -24.16 3.14 7.77
C ASP A 537 -25.18 2.61 6.75
N THR A 538 -25.93 3.52 6.09
CA THR A 538 -26.98 3.11 5.12
C THR A 538 -26.53 3.26 3.67
N ASP A 539 -25.72 4.27 3.35
CA ASP A 539 -25.44 4.64 1.98
C ASP A 539 -24.08 4.13 1.49
N TYR A 540 -23.16 3.78 2.42
CA TYR A 540 -21.80 3.35 2.08
C TYR A 540 -21.42 2.00 2.68
N ALA A 541 -21.44 1.84 4.00
CA ALA A 541 -20.89 0.67 4.70
C ALA A 541 -21.42 -0.70 4.23
N PRO A 542 -22.71 -0.86 3.85
CA PRO A 542 -23.23 -2.13 3.36
C PRO A 542 -22.78 -2.49 1.94
N ASP A 543 -22.51 -1.49 1.10
CA ASP A 543 -22.11 -1.67 -0.32
C ASP A 543 -21.24 -0.49 -0.79
N PRO A 544 -19.98 -0.41 -0.36
CA PRO A 544 -19.06 0.66 -0.76
C PRO A 544 -18.82 0.68 -2.26
N TRP A 545 -18.83 -0.49 -2.91
CA TRP A 545 -18.62 -0.59 -4.35
C TRP A 545 -19.65 0.20 -5.16
N ARG A 546 -20.88 0.21 -4.74
CA ARG A 546 -21.95 0.99 -5.40
C ARG A 546 -21.57 2.49 -5.48
N THR A 547 -21.12 3.06 -4.38
CA THR A 547 -20.72 4.47 -4.33
C THR A 547 -19.47 4.72 -5.18
N VAL A 548 -18.45 3.88 -5.01
CA VAL A 548 -17.19 4.00 -5.75
C VAL A 548 -17.43 3.87 -7.26
N LYS A 549 -18.28 2.93 -7.68
CA LYS A 549 -18.62 2.77 -9.10
C LYS A 549 -19.27 4.02 -9.69
N LEU A 550 -20.20 4.64 -8.98
CA LEU A 550 -20.81 5.90 -9.41
C LEU A 550 -19.77 7.01 -9.59
N VAL A 551 -18.81 7.10 -8.70
CA VAL A 551 -17.72 8.07 -8.80
C VAL A 551 -16.82 7.75 -9.99
N ILE A 552 -16.42 6.48 -10.16
CA ILE A 552 -15.63 6.03 -11.31
C ILE A 552 -16.32 6.37 -12.63
N ASP A 553 -17.61 6.08 -12.74
CA ASP A 553 -18.39 6.37 -13.94
C ASP A 553 -18.40 7.88 -14.26
N LYS A 554 -18.54 8.74 -13.25
CA LYS A 554 -18.43 10.20 -13.40
C LYS A 554 -17.03 10.66 -13.80
N VAL A 555 -16.00 10.06 -13.20
CA VAL A 555 -14.59 10.36 -13.51
C VAL A 555 -14.30 10.00 -14.97
N LEU A 556 -14.68 8.81 -15.41
CA LEU A 556 -14.45 8.35 -16.78
C LEU A 556 -15.26 9.14 -17.81
N ALA A 557 -16.46 9.61 -17.44
CA ALA A 557 -17.26 10.50 -18.28
C ALA A 557 -16.78 11.96 -18.29
N GLY A 558 -15.81 12.33 -17.45
CA GLY A 558 -15.36 13.72 -17.30
C GLY A 558 -16.40 14.65 -16.67
N THR A 559 -17.35 14.08 -15.92
CA THR A 559 -18.45 14.83 -15.27
C THR A 559 -18.31 14.90 -13.74
N TYR A 560 -17.18 14.46 -13.19
CA TYR A 560 -16.92 14.55 -11.77
C TYR A 560 -16.56 15.99 -11.37
N GLU A 561 -17.36 16.62 -10.53
CA GLU A 561 -17.27 18.04 -10.21
C GLU A 561 -16.06 18.42 -9.35
N HIS A 562 -15.46 17.46 -8.64
CA HIS A 562 -14.29 17.66 -7.80
C HIS A 562 -12.96 17.41 -8.53
N PHE A 563 -12.98 17.27 -9.85
CA PHE A 563 -11.77 17.35 -10.65
C PHE A 563 -11.04 18.65 -10.35
N TYR A 564 -9.73 18.62 -10.43
CA TYR A 564 -8.88 19.80 -10.33
C TYR A 564 -9.57 21.00 -10.96
N PRO A 565 -9.85 22.06 -10.21
CA PRO A 565 -10.15 23.31 -10.86
C PRO A 565 -8.92 23.65 -11.74
N PRO A 566 -9.11 24.09 -12.97
CA PRO A 566 -8.03 24.63 -13.75
C PRO A 566 -7.29 25.66 -12.88
N ALA A 567 -5.98 25.78 -13.05
CA ALA A 567 -4.99 26.50 -12.23
C ALA A 567 -5.30 28.00 -11.93
N ALA A 568 -6.56 28.40 -11.88
CA ALA A 568 -7.04 29.79 -11.83
C ALA A 568 -7.64 30.21 -10.49
N ALA A 569 -7.49 29.46 -9.42
CA ALA A 569 -7.77 30.03 -8.10
C ALA A 569 -6.46 30.57 -7.52
N ALA A 570 -6.22 31.85 -7.72
CA ALA A 570 -5.18 32.60 -7.03
C ALA A 570 -5.26 32.36 -5.52
N PRO A 571 -4.14 32.29 -4.80
CA PRO A 571 -4.13 32.10 -3.38
C PRO A 571 -4.97 33.20 -2.72
N ARG A 572 -5.94 32.82 -1.92
CA ARG A 572 -6.54 33.74 -0.98
C ARG A 572 -5.42 34.20 -0.07
N SER A 573 -5.04 35.47 -0.19
CA SER A 573 -4.16 36.11 0.75
C SER A 573 -4.80 35.98 2.13
N THR A 574 -4.33 35.08 2.95
CA THR A 574 -4.61 35.13 4.38
C THR A 574 -3.80 36.30 4.91
N GLY A 575 -4.43 37.47 4.98
CA GLY A 575 -3.94 38.56 5.80
C GLY A 575 -3.92 38.08 7.24
N HIS A 576 -2.76 38.26 7.85
CA HIS A 576 -2.36 38.12 9.25
C HIS A 576 -2.18 36.73 9.80
#